data_6336af71d584eb656f445bbb8e26c523
#
_entry.id   6336af71d584eb656f445bbb8e26c523
#
_cell.length_a   1.000
_cell.length_b   1.000
_cell.length_c   1.000
_cell.angle_alpha   90.00
_cell.angle_beta   90.00
_cell.angle_gamma   90.00
#
_symmetry.space_group_name_H-M   'P 1'
#
loop_
_entity.id
_entity.type
_entity.pdbx_description
1 polymer ?
#
loop_
_entity_poly.entity_id
_entity_poly.type
_entity_poly.pdbx_seq_one_letter_code
_entity_poly.pdbx_strand_id
1 'polypeptide(L)'
;MATIDDRLAELSITLPTPPAPLGNYVGAVTVGNLVFMSGHGTNKPDGSFVVGRVPVDCSQDEAYQAARLVGINMLATLKEQIGDLDRVQRVVKVLGMVSAAPGFENHPAGINGFSDLMVD
;
A
#
# COMPACT_ATOMS: atom_id res chain seq x y z
N MET A 1 18.24 16.04 9.56
CA MET A 1 17.95 14.74 8.97
C MET A 1 16.61 14.81 8.23
N ALA A 2 16.54 14.26 7.03
CA ALA A 2 15.30 14.28 6.25
C ALA A 2 14.25 13.43 6.96
N THR A 3 13.00 13.92 6.97
CA THR A 3 11.87 13.18 7.49
C THR A 3 11.26 12.32 6.37
N ILE A 4 10.36 11.41 6.75
CA ILE A 4 9.61 10.62 5.77
C ILE A 4 8.74 11.56 4.90
N ASP A 5 8.15 12.59 5.49
CA ASP A 5 7.38 13.58 4.72
C ASP A 5 8.27 14.28 3.68
N ASP A 6 9.49 14.63 4.05
CA ASP A 6 10.46 15.21 3.10
C ASP A 6 10.76 14.23 1.96
N ARG A 7 10.93 12.95 2.29
CA ARG A 7 11.22 11.91 1.29
C ARG A 7 10.02 11.70 0.34
N LEU A 8 8.81 11.72 0.87
CA LEU A 8 7.61 11.64 0.03
C LEU A 8 7.55 12.80 -0.95
N ALA A 9 7.87 14.01 -0.49
CA ALA A 9 7.92 15.19 -1.35
C ALA A 9 8.98 15.05 -2.46
N GLU A 10 10.17 14.53 -2.13
CA GLU A 10 11.22 14.26 -3.12
C GLU A 10 10.77 13.27 -4.19
N LEU A 11 9.98 12.27 -3.81
CA LEU A 11 9.43 11.27 -4.71
C LEU A 11 8.17 11.73 -5.44
N SER A 12 7.75 12.98 -5.21
CA SER A 12 6.51 13.55 -5.76
C SER A 12 5.26 12.75 -5.37
N ILE A 13 5.26 12.22 -4.16
CA ILE A 13 4.14 11.46 -3.61
C ILE A 13 3.34 12.36 -2.67
N THR A 14 2.06 12.55 -2.99
CA THR A 14 1.10 13.20 -2.10
C THR A 14 0.20 12.11 -1.52
N LEU A 15 0.19 11.98 -0.19
CA LEU A 15 -0.66 10.98 0.45
C LEU A 15 -2.13 11.38 0.28
N PRO A 16 -2.99 10.45 -0.17
CA PRO A 16 -4.42 10.71 -0.29
C PRO A 16 -5.10 10.75 1.08
N THR A 17 -6.37 11.12 1.08
CA THR A 17 -7.24 10.85 2.23
C THR A 17 -7.30 9.32 2.41
N PRO A 18 -7.12 8.80 3.63
CA PRO A 18 -7.18 7.36 3.85
C PRO A 18 -8.49 6.76 3.34
N PRO A 19 -8.44 5.60 2.66
CA PRO A 19 -9.67 4.96 2.16
C PRO A 19 -10.58 4.59 3.32
N ALA A 20 -11.88 4.82 3.17
CA ALA A 20 -12.86 4.40 4.14
C ALA A 20 -13.00 2.86 4.13
N PRO A 21 -13.12 2.21 5.30
CA PRO A 21 -13.40 0.79 5.35
C PRO A 21 -14.69 0.44 4.62
N LEU A 22 -14.65 -0.62 3.82
CA LEU A 22 -15.82 -1.10 3.06
C LEU A 22 -16.70 -2.07 3.88
N GLY A 23 -16.41 -2.24 5.15
CA GLY A 23 -17.14 -3.14 6.02
C GLY A 23 -17.05 -2.70 7.47
N ASN A 24 -17.41 -3.60 8.35
CA ASN A 24 -17.45 -3.32 9.78
C ASN A 24 -16.08 -3.58 10.42
N TYR A 25 -15.09 -2.75 10.05
CA TYR A 25 -13.73 -2.82 10.59
C TYR A 25 -13.09 -1.44 10.58
N VAL A 26 -11.94 -1.31 11.23
CA VAL A 26 -11.12 -0.08 11.24
C VAL A 26 -9.86 -0.29 10.41
N GLY A 27 -9.25 0.80 9.94
CA GLY A 27 -8.07 0.73 9.08
C GLY A 27 -6.81 0.25 9.79
N ALA A 28 -6.69 0.51 11.08
CA ALA A 28 -5.52 0.12 11.87
C ALA A 28 -5.85 0.04 13.35
N VAL A 29 -5.10 -0.77 14.09
CA VAL A 29 -5.19 -0.90 15.55
C VAL A 29 -3.79 -0.88 16.13
N THR A 30 -3.57 -0.08 17.16
CA THR A 30 -2.30 -0.03 17.88
C THR A 30 -2.39 -0.91 19.13
N VAL A 31 -1.42 -1.81 19.30
CA VAL A 31 -1.28 -2.65 20.49
C VAL A 31 0.17 -2.49 20.98
N GLY A 32 0.35 -1.82 22.12
CA GLY A 32 1.66 -1.51 22.61
C GLY A 32 2.44 -0.65 21.61
N ASN A 33 3.57 -1.14 21.14
CA ASN A 33 4.39 -0.47 20.12
C ASN A 33 4.23 -1.10 18.72
N LEU A 34 3.18 -1.89 18.51
CA LEU A 34 2.85 -2.50 17.23
C LEU A 34 1.57 -1.89 16.66
N VAL A 35 1.57 -1.66 15.36
CA VAL A 35 0.36 -1.26 14.62
C VAL A 35 0.00 -2.39 13.66
N PHE A 36 -1.23 -2.87 13.80
CA PHE A 36 -1.80 -3.87 12.90
C PHE A 36 -2.69 -3.16 11.90
N MET A 37 -2.36 -3.29 10.62
CA MET A 37 -3.11 -2.66 9.53
C MET A 37 -4.11 -3.64 8.95
N SER A 38 -5.33 -3.17 8.69
CA SER A 38 -6.32 -3.92 7.93
C SER A 38 -5.92 -4.01 6.46
N GLY A 39 -6.57 -4.88 5.72
CA GLY A 39 -6.32 -5.02 4.29
C GLY A 39 -6.63 -3.72 3.54
N HIS A 40 -5.78 -3.37 2.59
CA HIS A 40 -5.95 -2.22 1.71
C HIS A 40 -5.96 -2.68 0.27
N GLY A 41 -6.75 -2.03 -0.54
CA GLY A 41 -6.90 -2.34 -1.96
C GLY A 41 -6.35 -1.25 -2.85
N THR A 42 -6.61 -1.40 -4.13
CA THR A 42 -6.09 -0.56 -5.20
C THR A 42 -6.97 0.67 -5.46
N ASN A 43 -7.40 1.33 -4.39
CA ASN A 43 -8.24 2.52 -4.47
C ASN A 43 -7.49 3.67 -5.14
N LYS A 44 -8.08 4.24 -6.19
CA LYS A 44 -7.59 5.47 -6.80
C LYS A 44 -8.21 6.68 -6.12
N PRO A 45 -7.61 7.89 -6.26
CA PRO A 45 -8.17 9.11 -5.68
C PRO A 45 -9.60 9.43 -6.12
N ASP A 46 -10.01 8.98 -7.31
CA ASP A 46 -11.36 9.20 -7.84
C ASP A 46 -12.41 8.19 -7.30
N GLY A 47 -11.99 7.28 -6.42
CA GLY A 47 -12.86 6.26 -5.82
C GLY A 47 -12.95 4.96 -6.62
N SER A 48 -12.38 4.89 -7.82
CA SER A 48 -12.33 3.66 -8.59
C SER A 48 -11.19 2.75 -8.11
N PHE A 49 -11.19 1.50 -8.59
CA PHE A 49 -10.16 0.51 -8.25
C PHE A 49 -9.42 0.08 -9.50
N VAL A 50 -8.16 -0.30 -9.34
CA VAL A 50 -7.45 -1.07 -10.35
C VAL A 50 -7.88 -2.52 -10.20
N VAL A 51 -8.43 -3.11 -11.26
CA VAL A 51 -8.97 -4.48 -11.23
C VAL A 51 -8.41 -5.29 -12.39
N GLY A 52 -8.46 -6.61 -12.24
CA GLY A 52 -8.07 -7.53 -13.28
C GLY A 52 -7.14 -8.61 -12.78
N ARG A 53 -7.01 -9.67 -13.58
CA ARG A 53 -6.12 -10.80 -13.31
C ARG A 53 -4.82 -10.64 -14.10
N VAL A 54 -3.71 -10.85 -13.44
CA VAL A 54 -2.39 -10.75 -14.07
C VAL A 54 -2.07 -12.09 -14.76
N PRO A 55 -1.55 -12.13 -15.96
CA PRO A 55 -1.25 -11.03 -16.87
C PRO A 55 -2.35 -10.78 -17.92
N VAL A 56 -3.49 -11.43 -17.80
CA VAL A 56 -4.53 -11.47 -18.86
C VAL A 56 -5.28 -10.13 -18.98
N ASP A 57 -5.84 -9.66 -17.85
CA ASP A 57 -6.64 -8.44 -17.81
C ASP A 57 -5.79 -7.20 -17.47
N CYS A 58 -4.63 -7.42 -16.88
CA CYS A 58 -3.76 -6.39 -16.31
C CYS A 58 -2.32 -6.85 -16.51
N SER A 59 -1.44 -6.01 -17.03
CA SER A 59 -0.04 -6.36 -17.23
C SER A 59 0.70 -6.47 -15.90
N GLN A 60 1.87 -7.12 -15.91
CA GLN A 60 2.73 -7.18 -14.74
C GLN A 60 3.16 -5.79 -14.27
N ASP A 61 3.45 -4.85 -15.20
CA ASP A 61 3.78 -3.47 -14.85
C ASP A 61 2.60 -2.74 -14.23
N GLU A 62 1.40 -2.94 -14.74
CA GLU A 62 0.18 -2.37 -14.15
C GLU A 62 -0.06 -2.92 -12.75
N ALA A 63 0.20 -4.20 -12.53
CA ALA A 63 0.13 -4.82 -11.20
C ALA A 63 1.17 -4.22 -10.24
N TYR A 64 2.38 -3.96 -10.72
CA TYR A 64 3.42 -3.29 -9.95
C TYR A 64 2.96 -1.89 -9.50
N GLN A 65 2.43 -1.09 -10.42
CA GLN A 65 1.93 0.25 -10.09
C GLN A 65 0.71 0.19 -9.17
N ALA A 66 -0.14 -0.81 -9.32
CA ALA A 66 -1.28 -1.02 -8.42
C ALA A 66 -0.81 -1.36 -7.00
N ALA A 67 0.20 -2.20 -6.85
CA ALA A 67 0.76 -2.53 -5.54
C ALA A 67 1.42 -1.29 -4.89
N ARG A 68 2.07 -0.45 -5.68
CA ARG A 68 2.61 0.83 -5.21
C ARG A 68 1.49 1.74 -4.70
N LEU A 69 0.39 1.81 -5.41
CA LEU A 69 -0.79 2.57 -4.99
C LEU A 69 -1.36 2.06 -3.65
N VAL A 70 -1.43 0.75 -3.48
CA VAL A 70 -1.84 0.14 -2.19
C VAL A 70 -0.92 0.62 -1.07
N GLY A 71 0.38 0.64 -1.31
CA GLY A 71 1.37 1.11 -0.34
C GLY A 71 1.16 2.58 0.04
N ILE A 72 0.87 3.42 -0.94
CA ILE A 72 0.57 4.84 -0.69
C ILE A 72 -0.69 4.98 0.16
N ASN A 73 -1.74 4.21 -0.14
CA ASN A 73 -2.97 4.20 0.65
C ASN A 73 -2.72 3.73 2.08
N MET A 74 -1.88 2.72 2.26
CA MET A 74 -1.51 2.23 3.59
C MET A 74 -0.72 3.27 4.39
N LEU A 75 0.20 3.99 3.76
CA LEU A 75 0.93 5.08 4.41
C LEU A 75 -0.03 6.18 4.88
N ALA A 76 -1.04 6.50 4.09
CA ALA A 76 -2.05 7.48 4.48
C ALA A 76 -2.82 7.04 5.73
N THR A 77 -3.26 5.78 5.76
CA THR A 77 -3.95 5.21 6.92
C THR A 77 -3.04 5.17 8.15
N LEU A 78 -1.79 4.77 7.96
CA LEU A 78 -0.81 4.70 9.04
C LEU A 78 -0.54 6.08 9.63
N LYS A 79 -0.36 7.09 8.78
CA LYS A 79 -0.14 8.46 9.23
C LYS A 79 -1.33 8.98 10.04
N GLU A 80 -2.56 8.68 9.63
CA GLU A 80 -3.75 9.03 10.40
C GLU A 80 -3.75 8.34 11.78
N GLN A 81 -3.33 7.07 11.83
CA GLN A 81 -3.32 6.29 13.07
C GLN A 81 -2.28 6.77 14.07
N ILE A 82 -1.08 7.13 13.62
CA ILE A 82 0.05 7.45 14.51
C ILE A 82 0.49 8.91 14.47
N GLY A 83 -0.05 9.71 13.57
CA GLY A 83 0.22 11.15 13.44
C GLY A 83 1.45 11.51 12.64
N ASP A 84 2.56 10.83 12.84
CA ASP A 84 3.83 11.11 12.16
C ASP A 84 4.49 9.80 11.73
N LEU A 85 4.75 9.66 10.43
CA LEU A 85 5.38 8.45 9.90
C LEU A 85 6.82 8.23 10.39
N ASP A 86 7.48 9.28 10.88
CA ASP A 86 8.82 9.14 11.47
C ASP A 86 8.82 8.32 12.77
N ARG A 87 7.65 8.07 13.35
CA ARG A 87 7.52 7.17 14.49
C ARG A 87 7.69 5.70 14.14
N VAL A 88 7.61 5.37 12.84
CA VAL A 88 7.81 3.99 12.39
C VAL A 88 9.29 3.65 12.45
N GLN A 89 9.64 2.61 13.20
CA GLN A 89 11.01 2.13 13.31
C GLN A 89 11.27 0.99 12.33
N ARG A 90 10.26 0.16 12.06
CA ARG A 90 10.43 -1.04 11.26
C ARG A 90 9.09 -1.56 10.73
N VAL A 91 9.10 -2.00 9.48
CA VAL A 91 8.03 -2.85 8.93
C VAL A 91 8.34 -4.29 9.33
N VAL A 92 7.42 -4.92 10.06
CA VAL A 92 7.64 -6.26 10.61
C VAL A 92 7.25 -7.34 9.61
N LYS A 93 6.06 -7.22 9.01
CA LYS A 93 5.54 -8.21 8.08
C LYS A 93 4.51 -7.58 7.17
N VAL A 94 4.52 -8.01 5.92
CA VAL A 94 3.51 -7.64 4.92
C VAL A 94 2.98 -8.92 4.26
N LEU A 95 1.67 -9.04 4.16
CA LEU A 95 1.01 -10.06 3.35
C LEU A 95 0.43 -9.40 2.11
N GLY A 96 0.90 -9.79 0.94
CA GLY A 96 0.40 -9.30 -0.33
C GLY A 96 -0.25 -10.40 -1.15
N MET A 97 -1.36 -10.07 -1.79
CA MET A 97 -2.10 -11.00 -2.64
C MET A 97 -2.26 -10.41 -4.03
N VAL A 98 -2.07 -11.23 -5.05
CA VAL A 98 -2.23 -10.86 -6.45
C VAL A 98 -3.32 -11.71 -7.06
N SER A 99 -4.32 -11.05 -7.65
CA SER A 99 -5.31 -11.75 -8.46
C SER A 99 -4.65 -12.15 -9.78
N ALA A 100 -4.45 -13.44 -9.98
CA ALA A 100 -3.67 -13.96 -11.09
C ALA A 100 -4.47 -14.99 -11.90
N ALA A 101 -4.21 -15.01 -13.21
CA ALA A 101 -4.74 -16.05 -14.08
C ALA A 101 -4.05 -17.39 -13.78
N PRO A 102 -4.69 -18.53 -14.07
CA PRO A 102 -4.07 -19.83 -13.90
C PRO A 102 -2.71 -19.90 -14.62
N GLY A 103 -1.70 -20.43 -13.94
CA GLY A 103 -0.35 -20.57 -14.49
C GLY A 103 0.57 -19.38 -14.31
N PHE A 104 0.07 -18.23 -13.85
CA PHE A 104 0.94 -17.11 -13.52
C PHE A 104 1.69 -17.38 -12.22
N GLU A 105 3.00 -17.23 -12.23
CA GLU A 105 3.87 -17.57 -11.09
C GLU A 105 4.67 -16.38 -10.56
N ASN A 106 4.73 -15.27 -11.32
CA ASN A 106 5.59 -14.14 -10.98
C ASN A 106 4.90 -13.12 -10.06
N HIS A 107 4.24 -13.58 -9.01
CA HIS A 107 3.57 -12.74 -8.03
C HIS A 107 4.52 -11.72 -7.37
N PRO A 108 5.78 -12.08 -7.01
CA PRO A 108 6.68 -11.12 -6.39
C PRO A 108 6.93 -9.88 -7.24
N ALA A 109 6.97 -10.01 -8.56
CA ALA A 109 7.19 -8.87 -9.44
C ALA A 109 6.06 -7.82 -9.34
N GLY A 110 4.82 -8.26 -9.12
CA GLY A 110 3.71 -7.35 -8.86
C GLY A 110 3.81 -6.72 -7.47
N ILE A 111 3.99 -7.53 -6.45
CA ILE A 111 4.07 -7.07 -5.06
C ILE A 111 5.29 -6.18 -4.81
N ASN A 112 6.34 -6.30 -5.59
CA ASN A 112 7.50 -5.43 -5.47
C ASN A 112 7.18 -3.95 -5.63
N GLY A 113 6.05 -3.59 -6.26
CA GLY A 113 5.59 -2.21 -6.28
C GLY A 113 5.41 -1.65 -4.88
N PHE A 114 4.87 -2.45 -3.97
CA PHE A 114 4.75 -2.12 -2.55
C PHE A 114 6.13 -2.13 -1.86
N SER A 115 6.88 -3.20 -2.04
CA SER A 115 8.17 -3.38 -1.37
C SER A 115 9.18 -2.30 -1.75
N ASP A 116 9.25 -1.96 -3.03
CA ASP A 116 10.15 -0.92 -3.53
C ASP A 116 9.77 0.45 -2.98
N LEU A 117 8.47 0.74 -2.86
CA LEU A 117 8.00 1.97 -2.23
C LEU A 117 8.49 2.07 -0.79
N MET A 118 8.42 0.97 -0.03
CA MET A 118 8.87 0.97 1.37
C MET A 118 10.38 1.17 1.49
N VAL A 119 11.15 0.68 0.53
CA VAL A 119 12.61 0.86 0.49
C VAL A 119 12.99 2.28 0.10
N ASP A 120 12.27 2.86 -0.85
CA ASP A 120 12.50 4.23 -1.29
C ASP A 120 12.13 5.22 -0.18
#